data_68126414b6cd0de888146e8cdeb678fc
#
_entry.id   68126414b6cd0de888146e8cdeb678fc
#
_cell.length_a   1.000
_cell.length_b   1.000
_cell.length_c   1.000
_cell.angle_alpha   90.00
_cell.angle_beta   90.00
_cell.angle_gamma   90.00
#
_symmetry.space_group_name_H-M   'P 1'
#
loop_
_entity.id
_entity.type
_entity.pdbx_description
1 polymer ?
#
loop_
_entity_poly.entity_id
_entity_poly.type
_entity_poly.pdbx_seq_one_letter_code
_entity_poly.pdbx_strand_id
1 'polypeptide(L)'
;MAARQNIPAQLRLKEIQIQSLKGISNCIINFPADKKVTAIMGMNGSGKSTIIHALACCYKPRTVTSKENNRFSDFFTPHDDNNWRDSGFTAYFYVGTLNNQGNRIIFEPTPAPDDTFTQLYSKVARWQPVYARRPVKESLYLGLQTLGTLSDDLAASRHAKYVSHDFGPAPLKQKILDSMCRILEANYSDLMVCTTQKGYTFYKFTKNGISYTEHTMGAGEKRVFEVLKAAHDPSIMPNGLLLIDELDVLLHEKAFKKLVTELIDIADESLLEIVFSTHRESVVQFKRAINIVSIFNMGTGIRAFPGVSADALRQLTDVPPEMVSVFVEDELARTAINVLLEREALTDKVDVQLFGAAENSAVVLAGLLLSDRDIGKVMCVLDGDVHRTIQEKLKIIQKCLTGTDRVIK
;
A
#
# COMPACT_ATOMS: atom_id res chain seq x y z
N MET A 1 -39.57 8.48 -1.19
CA MET A 1 -38.96 7.22 -1.71
C MET A 1 -37.75 7.63 -2.56
N ALA A 2 -36.54 7.39 -2.10
CA ALA A 2 -35.37 7.66 -2.93
C ALA A 2 -35.45 6.78 -4.19
N ALA A 3 -35.26 7.37 -5.36
CA ALA A 3 -35.23 6.66 -6.63
C ALA A 3 -34.23 5.49 -6.53
N ARG A 4 -34.59 4.31 -7.01
CA ARG A 4 -33.68 3.18 -7.11
C ARG A 4 -32.59 3.58 -8.10
N GLN A 5 -31.39 3.84 -7.58
CA GLN A 5 -30.22 4.10 -8.40
C GLN A 5 -29.92 2.83 -9.20
N ASN A 6 -29.85 2.95 -10.52
CA ASN A 6 -29.52 1.83 -11.39
C ASN A 6 -28.00 1.57 -11.25
N ILE A 7 -27.60 0.43 -10.64
CA ILE A 7 -26.21 0.11 -10.40
C ILE A 7 -25.63 -0.52 -11.66
N PRO A 8 -24.58 0.07 -12.27
CA PRO A 8 -23.93 -0.49 -13.45
C PRO A 8 -23.37 -1.90 -13.20
N ALA A 9 -23.34 -2.71 -14.24
CA ALA A 9 -22.90 -4.12 -14.12
C ALA A 9 -21.41 -4.31 -13.95
N GLN A 10 -20.60 -3.34 -14.42
CA GLN A 10 -19.13 -3.40 -14.38
C GLN A 10 -18.61 -2.14 -13.70
N LEU A 11 -18.06 -2.30 -12.52
CA LEU A 11 -17.54 -1.22 -11.69
C LEU A 11 -16.12 -1.52 -11.25
N ARG A 12 -15.27 -0.49 -11.33
CA ARG A 12 -13.91 -0.49 -10.80
C ARG A 12 -13.75 0.67 -9.83
N LEU A 13 -13.05 0.45 -8.74
CA LEU A 13 -12.81 1.48 -7.75
C LEU A 13 -12.01 2.63 -8.36
N LYS A 14 -12.48 3.87 -8.15
CA LYS A 14 -11.87 5.13 -8.59
C LYS A 14 -11.32 5.91 -7.42
N GLU A 15 -12.12 6.06 -6.37
CA GLU A 15 -11.77 6.85 -5.21
C GLU A 15 -12.59 6.40 -4.00
N ILE A 16 -12.01 6.50 -2.80
CA ILE A 16 -12.73 6.43 -1.55
C ILE A 16 -12.48 7.71 -0.75
N GLN A 17 -13.55 8.35 -0.29
CA GLN A 17 -13.54 9.51 0.60
C GLN A 17 -14.11 9.09 1.94
N ILE A 18 -13.28 8.99 2.96
CA ILE A 18 -13.70 8.63 4.33
C ILE A 18 -13.95 9.92 5.09
N GLN A 19 -15.21 10.21 5.38
CA GLN A 19 -15.63 11.35 6.18
C GLN A 19 -15.31 11.11 7.65
N SER A 20 -15.69 9.93 8.16
CA SER A 20 -15.41 9.50 9.54
C SER A 20 -15.53 7.98 9.63
N LEU A 21 -14.46 7.28 10.01
CA LEU A 21 -14.48 5.84 10.23
C LEU A 21 -13.32 5.40 11.14
N LYS A 22 -13.60 4.88 12.32
CA LYS A 22 -12.61 4.29 13.23
C LYS A 22 -11.33 5.13 13.39
N GLY A 23 -11.49 6.42 13.73
CA GLY A 23 -10.36 7.34 13.92
C GLY A 23 -9.80 7.95 12.64
N ILE A 24 -10.28 7.53 11.46
CA ILE A 24 -9.97 8.19 10.19
C ILE A 24 -11.00 9.29 9.95
N SER A 25 -10.53 10.49 9.60
CA SER A 25 -11.37 11.62 9.23
C SER A 25 -10.81 12.34 8.00
N ASN A 26 -11.70 12.74 7.08
CA ASN A 26 -11.35 13.53 5.89
C ASN A 26 -10.18 12.93 5.08
N CYS A 27 -10.21 11.62 4.84
CA CYS A 27 -9.17 10.89 4.12
C CYS A 27 -9.67 10.54 2.71
N ILE A 28 -8.90 10.90 1.68
CA ILE A 28 -9.21 10.64 0.27
C ILE A 28 -8.12 9.75 -0.32
N ILE A 29 -8.51 8.67 -0.97
CA ILE A 29 -7.61 7.73 -1.63
C ILE A 29 -8.08 7.51 -3.05
N ASN A 30 -7.18 7.71 -4.01
CA ASN A 30 -7.43 7.54 -5.43
C ASN A 30 -6.87 6.21 -5.95
N PHE A 31 -7.60 5.59 -6.87
CA PHE A 31 -7.24 4.34 -7.57
C PHE A 31 -7.24 4.62 -9.07
N PRO A 32 -6.09 4.99 -9.65
CA PRO A 32 -5.99 5.33 -11.07
C PRO A 32 -6.40 4.17 -11.99
N ALA A 33 -7.09 4.48 -13.10
CA ALA A 33 -7.59 3.45 -14.01
C ALA A 33 -6.48 2.65 -14.72
N ASP A 34 -5.30 3.24 -14.90
CA ASP A 34 -4.12 2.61 -15.50
C ASP A 34 -3.35 1.69 -14.54
N LYS A 35 -3.65 1.72 -13.23
CA LYS A 35 -2.98 0.92 -12.19
C LYS A 35 -3.93 -0.10 -11.59
N LYS A 36 -3.66 -1.38 -11.79
CA LYS A 36 -4.50 -2.47 -11.24
C LYS A 36 -4.11 -2.87 -9.82
N VAL A 37 -2.90 -2.55 -9.41
CA VAL A 37 -2.37 -2.86 -8.08
C VAL A 37 -2.17 -1.56 -7.31
N THR A 38 -2.68 -1.50 -6.07
CA THR A 38 -2.49 -0.37 -5.15
C THR A 38 -1.87 -0.86 -3.84
N ALA A 39 -0.79 -0.24 -3.43
CA ALA A 39 -0.16 -0.44 -2.13
C ALA A 39 -0.56 0.70 -1.18
N ILE A 40 -1.15 0.37 -0.03
CA ILE A 40 -1.41 1.29 1.06
C ILE A 40 -0.27 1.15 2.07
N MET A 41 0.60 2.15 2.11
CA MET A 41 1.81 2.15 2.91
C MET A 41 1.65 3.04 4.15
N GLY A 42 2.19 2.63 5.29
CA GLY A 42 2.19 3.44 6.51
C GLY A 42 2.61 2.63 7.75
N MET A 43 2.85 3.32 8.85
CA MET A 43 3.19 2.71 10.13
C MET A 43 2.04 1.89 10.72
N ASN A 44 2.35 1.07 11.74
CA ASN A 44 1.33 0.38 12.52
C ASN A 44 0.41 1.39 13.21
N GLY A 45 -0.90 1.11 13.22
CA GLY A 45 -1.90 2.03 13.77
C GLY A 45 -2.25 3.24 12.88
N SER A 46 -1.69 3.38 11.67
CA SER A 46 -2.03 4.47 10.75
C SER A 46 -3.39 4.35 10.05
N GLY A 47 -4.15 3.27 10.29
CA GLY A 47 -5.49 3.08 9.71
C GLY A 47 -5.54 2.26 8.43
N LYS A 48 -4.44 1.66 7.95
CA LYS A 48 -4.40 0.84 6.73
C LYS A 48 -5.46 -0.26 6.71
N SER A 49 -5.53 -1.08 7.77
CA SER A 49 -6.53 -2.15 7.89
C SER A 49 -7.96 -1.61 7.87
N THR A 50 -8.22 -0.46 8.48
CA THR A 50 -9.54 0.18 8.45
C THR A 50 -9.95 0.54 7.03
N ILE A 51 -9.02 1.03 6.20
CA ILE A 51 -9.25 1.33 4.78
C ILE A 51 -9.52 0.05 4.01
N ILE A 52 -8.70 -0.98 4.17
CA ILE A 52 -8.91 -2.31 3.52
C ILE A 52 -10.28 -2.88 3.90
N HIS A 53 -10.68 -2.80 5.16
CA HIS A 53 -12.00 -3.24 5.63
C HIS A 53 -13.15 -2.43 5.01
N ALA A 54 -13.00 -1.11 4.89
CA ALA A 54 -13.98 -0.28 4.21
C ALA A 54 -14.14 -0.69 2.74
N LEU A 55 -13.03 -0.95 2.03
CA LEU A 55 -13.04 -1.43 0.65
C LEU A 55 -13.70 -2.81 0.52
N ALA A 56 -13.45 -3.72 1.46
CA ALA A 56 -14.09 -5.04 1.49
C ALA A 56 -15.62 -4.92 1.61
N CYS A 57 -16.11 -3.91 2.32
CA CYS A 57 -17.53 -3.65 2.47
C CYS A 57 -18.20 -2.97 1.27
N CYS A 58 -17.44 -2.51 0.26
CA CYS A 58 -18.02 -1.77 -0.88
C CYS A 58 -18.90 -2.64 -1.78
N TYR A 59 -18.65 -3.94 -1.84
CA TYR A 59 -19.30 -4.81 -2.80
C TYR A 59 -20.08 -5.94 -2.14
N LYS A 60 -20.88 -6.62 -2.95
CA LYS A 60 -21.46 -7.92 -2.64
C LYS A 60 -21.14 -8.90 -3.78
N PRO A 61 -20.95 -10.19 -3.53
CA PRO A 61 -20.78 -11.18 -4.59
C PRO A 61 -22.07 -11.38 -5.38
N ARG A 62 -21.94 -11.91 -6.61
CA ARG A 62 -23.07 -12.28 -7.45
C ARG A 62 -23.88 -13.40 -6.83
N THR A 63 -23.17 -14.41 -6.32
CA THR A 63 -23.76 -15.59 -5.67
C THR A 63 -23.52 -15.49 -4.17
N VAL A 64 -24.58 -15.41 -3.40
CA VAL A 64 -24.49 -15.38 -1.94
C VAL A 64 -24.25 -16.79 -1.44
N THR A 65 -23.01 -17.23 -1.38
CA THR A 65 -22.61 -18.38 -0.57
C THR A 65 -22.42 -17.90 0.88
N SER A 66 -23.01 -18.58 1.82
CA SER A 66 -23.28 -18.11 3.20
C SER A 66 -22.06 -17.79 4.09
N LYS A 67 -20.84 -17.95 3.63
CA LYS A 67 -19.63 -17.84 4.46
C LYS A 67 -18.66 -16.70 4.13
N GLU A 68 -18.79 -16.04 2.98
CA GLU A 68 -17.79 -15.07 2.49
C GLU A 68 -18.37 -13.67 2.22
N ASN A 69 -19.30 -13.26 3.05
CA ASN A 69 -19.92 -11.94 2.90
C ASN A 69 -19.15 -10.92 3.73
N ASN A 70 -18.36 -10.06 3.10
CA ASN A 70 -17.71 -8.93 3.74
C ASN A 70 -18.75 -7.90 4.21
N ARG A 71 -19.42 -8.18 5.33
CA ARG A 71 -20.41 -7.29 5.93
C ARG A 71 -19.69 -6.28 6.83
N PHE A 72 -20.30 -5.12 7.00
CA PHE A 72 -19.78 -4.16 7.97
C PHE A 72 -19.66 -4.73 9.40
N SER A 73 -20.58 -5.59 9.80
CA SER A 73 -20.53 -6.26 11.10
C SER A 73 -19.31 -7.16 11.30
N ASP A 74 -18.72 -7.65 10.24
CA ASP A 74 -17.57 -8.56 10.30
C ASP A 74 -16.28 -7.80 10.66
N PHE A 75 -16.20 -6.51 10.26
CA PHE A 75 -15.03 -5.64 10.47
C PHE A 75 -15.27 -4.54 11.50
N PHE A 76 -16.51 -4.07 11.61
CA PHE A 76 -16.94 -2.99 12.49
C PHE A 76 -18.02 -3.50 13.42
N THR A 77 -17.66 -4.53 14.23
CA THR A 77 -18.56 -5.15 15.20
C THR A 77 -18.99 -4.12 16.24
N PRO A 78 -20.29 -3.85 16.41
CA PRO A 78 -20.77 -2.95 17.46
C PRO A 78 -20.53 -3.55 18.83
N HIS A 79 -20.20 -2.71 19.82
CA HIS A 79 -20.12 -3.05 21.24
C HIS A 79 -20.65 -1.87 22.08
N ASP A 80 -20.77 -2.06 23.38
CA ASP A 80 -21.42 -1.09 24.28
C ASP A 80 -20.77 0.29 24.24
N ASP A 81 -19.45 0.35 24.14
CA ASP A 81 -18.70 1.62 24.10
C ASP A 81 -18.67 2.27 22.71
N ASN A 82 -18.91 1.50 21.66
CA ASN A 82 -18.88 2.03 20.30
C ASN A 82 -19.80 1.26 19.34
N ASN A 83 -20.85 1.92 18.90
CA ASN A 83 -21.79 1.40 17.91
C ASN A 83 -21.55 1.90 16.48
N TRP A 84 -20.42 2.59 16.24
CA TRP A 84 -20.00 3.18 14.96
C TRP A 84 -20.99 4.21 14.38
N ARG A 85 -21.88 4.81 15.20
CA ARG A 85 -22.82 5.86 14.75
C ARG A 85 -22.03 7.01 14.16
N ASP A 86 -22.61 7.66 13.14
CA ASP A 86 -22.04 8.78 12.40
C ASP A 86 -20.76 8.46 11.63
N SER A 87 -20.44 7.17 11.49
CA SER A 87 -19.41 6.73 10.57
C SER A 87 -19.93 6.73 9.14
N GLY A 88 -19.06 7.12 8.21
CA GLY A 88 -19.41 7.11 6.79
C GLY A 88 -18.24 7.36 5.86
N PHE A 89 -18.40 6.87 4.65
CA PHE A 89 -17.48 7.10 3.53
C PHE A 89 -18.24 7.06 2.21
N THR A 90 -17.69 7.70 1.20
CA THR A 90 -18.21 7.68 -0.17
C THR A 90 -17.22 6.96 -1.07
N ALA A 91 -17.69 5.99 -1.84
CA ALA A 91 -16.89 5.33 -2.86
C ALA A 91 -17.35 5.77 -4.26
N TYR A 92 -16.38 6.08 -5.10
CA TYR A 92 -16.56 6.44 -6.51
C TYR A 92 -15.99 5.33 -7.36
N PHE A 93 -16.68 5.02 -8.46
CA PHE A 93 -16.33 3.90 -9.32
C PHE A 93 -16.28 4.35 -10.78
N TYR A 94 -15.30 3.87 -11.52
CA TYR A 94 -15.34 3.88 -12.97
C TYR A 94 -16.42 2.92 -13.43
N VAL A 95 -17.20 3.34 -14.41
CA VAL A 95 -18.14 2.47 -15.10
C VAL A 95 -17.45 1.86 -16.30
N GLY A 96 -17.37 0.54 -16.34
CA GLY A 96 -16.76 -0.17 -17.46
C GLY A 96 -17.67 -0.26 -18.65
N THR A 97 -17.13 -0.01 -19.84
CA THR A 97 -17.78 -0.19 -21.13
C THR A 97 -17.18 -1.37 -21.88
N LEU A 98 -17.94 -2.04 -22.72
CA LEU A 98 -17.40 -3.06 -23.61
C LEU A 98 -16.63 -2.39 -24.75
N ASN A 99 -15.50 -2.97 -25.12
CA ASN A 99 -14.79 -2.52 -26.31
C ASN A 99 -15.65 -2.69 -27.59
N ASN A 100 -15.21 -2.09 -28.71
CA ASN A 100 -15.92 -2.15 -29.97
C ASN A 100 -16.17 -3.57 -30.50
N GLN A 101 -15.42 -4.56 -29.99
CA GLN A 101 -15.59 -5.99 -30.32
C GLN A 101 -16.50 -6.72 -29.33
N GLY A 102 -16.95 -6.05 -28.25
CA GLY A 102 -17.83 -6.62 -27.23
C GLY A 102 -17.22 -7.69 -26.33
N ASN A 103 -15.88 -7.87 -26.37
CA ASN A 103 -15.20 -8.97 -25.67
C ASN A 103 -14.29 -8.52 -24.52
N ARG A 104 -14.05 -7.22 -24.34
CA ARG A 104 -13.20 -6.68 -23.28
C ARG A 104 -13.86 -5.48 -22.60
N ILE A 105 -13.77 -5.42 -21.28
CA ILE A 105 -14.18 -4.26 -20.48
C ILE A 105 -13.05 -3.25 -20.46
N ILE A 106 -13.39 -2.01 -20.79
CA ILE A 106 -12.47 -0.86 -20.77
C ILE A 106 -12.94 0.09 -19.67
N PHE A 107 -12.01 0.65 -18.92
CA PHE A 107 -12.22 1.71 -17.95
C PHE A 107 -11.41 2.92 -18.40
N GLU A 108 -12.10 3.99 -18.77
CA GLU A 108 -11.45 5.22 -19.25
C GLU A 108 -10.68 5.91 -18.10
N PRO A 109 -9.44 6.34 -18.33
CA PRO A 109 -8.63 7.04 -17.32
C PRO A 109 -9.23 8.38 -16.90
N THR A 110 -9.85 9.08 -17.83
CA THR A 110 -10.54 10.37 -17.65
C THR A 110 -12.00 10.22 -18.08
N PRO A 111 -12.84 9.55 -17.27
CA PRO A 111 -14.22 9.31 -17.64
C PRO A 111 -15.01 10.62 -17.70
N ALA A 112 -15.97 10.67 -18.62
CA ALA A 112 -17.01 11.71 -18.57
C ALA A 112 -17.76 11.63 -17.22
N PRO A 113 -18.42 12.70 -16.78
CA PRO A 113 -19.17 12.70 -15.51
C PRO A 113 -20.18 11.56 -15.41
N ASP A 114 -20.80 11.17 -16.52
CA ASP A 114 -21.78 10.08 -16.59
C ASP A 114 -21.16 8.68 -16.49
N ASP A 115 -19.85 8.56 -16.68
CA ASP A 115 -19.12 7.29 -16.59
C ASP A 115 -18.61 7.00 -15.17
N THR A 116 -19.13 7.72 -14.19
CA THR A 116 -18.78 7.56 -12.77
C THR A 116 -20.02 7.18 -11.96
N PHE A 117 -19.95 6.07 -11.26
CA PHE A 117 -20.97 5.68 -10.28
C PHE A 117 -20.49 6.04 -8.87
N THR A 118 -21.39 6.60 -8.05
CA THR A 118 -21.08 7.03 -6.68
C THR A 118 -21.98 6.33 -5.69
N GLN A 119 -21.42 5.81 -4.60
CA GLN A 119 -22.15 5.19 -3.52
C GLN A 119 -21.72 5.73 -2.17
N LEU A 120 -22.67 6.29 -1.44
CA LEU A 120 -22.48 6.68 -0.03
C LEU A 120 -22.73 5.47 0.87
N TYR A 121 -21.81 5.25 1.80
CA TYR A 121 -21.92 4.29 2.91
C TYR A 121 -21.98 5.06 4.21
N SER A 122 -22.99 4.82 5.02
CA SER A 122 -23.17 5.54 6.29
C SER A 122 -23.80 4.66 7.36
N LYS A 123 -23.52 4.95 8.60
CA LYS A 123 -24.06 4.25 9.78
C LYS A 123 -24.89 5.22 10.60
N VAL A 124 -26.22 5.04 10.54
CA VAL A 124 -27.17 5.70 11.46
C VAL A 124 -27.60 4.65 12.52
N ALA A 125 -28.77 4.03 12.38
CA ALA A 125 -29.16 2.85 13.16
C ALA A 125 -28.54 1.57 12.55
N ARG A 126 -28.48 1.48 11.23
CA ARG A 126 -27.89 0.39 10.45
C ARG A 126 -26.97 0.96 9.38
N TRP A 127 -26.03 0.16 8.92
CA TRP A 127 -25.23 0.52 7.75
C TRP A 127 -26.07 0.62 6.49
N GLN A 128 -25.90 1.69 5.76
CA GLN A 128 -26.51 1.95 4.46
C GLN A 128 -25.42 2.05 3.38
N PRO A 129 -25.66 1.57 2.16
CA PRO A 129 -26.84 0.80 1.75
C PRO A 129 -26.88 -0.56 2.44
N VAL A 130 -28.07 -1.11 2.60
CA VAL A 130 -28.21 -2.50 3.06
C VAL A 130 -27.48 -3.43 2.09
N TYR A 131 -26.96 -4.54 2.60
CA TYR A 131 -26.10 -5.45 1.85
C TYR A 131 -26.61 -5.79 0.45
N ALA A 132 -27.90 -6.11 0.32
CA ALA A 132 -28.53 -6.44 -0.96
C ALA A 132 -28.48 -5.33 -2.02
N ARG A 133 -28.26 -4.08 -1.63
CA ARG A 133 -28.24 -2.89 -2.51
C ARG A 133 -26.83 -2.41 -2.84
N ARG A 134 -25.78 -3.11 -2.42
CA ARG A 134 -24.40 -2.77 -2.78
C ARG A 134 -24.08 -3.17 -4.22
N PRO A 135 -23.10 -2.53 -4.85
CA PRO A 135 -22.55 -2.94 -6.13
C PRO A 135 -22.17 -4.42 -6.14
N VAL A 136 -22.40 -5.07 -7.28
CA VAL A 136 -22.07 -6.49 -7.46
C VAL A 136 -20.67 -6.63 -8.03
N LYS A 137 -19.77 -7.22 -7.26
CA LYS A 137 -18.42 -7.58 -7.71
C LYS A 137 -17.88 -8.65 -6.78
N GLU A 138 -17.24 -9.67 -7.36
CA GLU A 138 -16.54 -10.66 -6.57
C GLU A 138 -15.34 -10.02 -5.90
N SER A 139 -15.27 -10.14 -4.57
CA SER A 139 -14.18 -9.60 -3.78
C SER A 139 -13.75 -10.58 -2.71
N LEU A 140 -12.44 -10.75 -2.55
CA LEU A 140 -11.84 -11.61 -1.56
C LEU A 140 -10.97 -10.76 -0.61
N TYR A 141 -11.17 -10.94 0.69
CA TYR A 141 -10.34 -10.32 1.72
C TYR A 141 -9.44 -11.36 2.38
N LEU A 142 -8.16 -11.07 2.42
CA LEU A 142 -7.14 -11.89 3.05
C LEU A 142 -6.49 -11.11 4.20
N GLY A 143 -6.90 -11.41 5.43
CA GLY A 143 -6.36 -10.82 6.66
C GLY A 143 -5.33 -11.71 7.35
N LEU A 144 -4.77 -11.22 8.46
CA LEU A 144 -3.84 -11.99 9.30
C LEU A 144 -4.49 -13.14 10.04
N GLN A 145 -5.79 -13.05 10.30
CA GLN A 145 -6.53 -14.08 11.07
C GLN A 145 -6.52 -15.45 10.37
N THR A 146 -6.37 -15.47 9.04
CA THR A 146 -6.23 -16.71 8.28
C THR A 146 -4.94 -17.47 8.60
N LEU A 147 -3.94 -16.80 9.19
CA LEU A 147 -2.67 -17.39 9.62
C LEU A 147 -2.72 -18.03 11.02
N GLY A 148 -3.72 -17.67 11.82
CA GLY A 148 -3.74 -17.97 13.27
C GLY A 148 -4.32 -19.31 13.70
N THR A 149 -4.95 -20.08 12.81
CA THR A 149 -5.68 -21.31 13.19
C THR A 149 -4.81 -22.57 13.36
N LEU A 150 -3.49 -22.41 13.40
CA LEU A 150 -2.56 -23.56 13.49
C LEU A 150 -2.61 -24.31 14.83
N SER A 151 -2.98 -23.66 15.95
CA SER A 151 -2.87 -24.27 17.28
C SER A 151 -4.09 -25.12 17.67
N ASP A 152 -5.28 -24.69 17.32
CA ASP A 152 -6.51 -25.37 17.74
C ASP A 152 -6.83 -26.58 16.85
N ASP A 153 -6.45 -26.52 15.57
CA ASP A 153 -6.66 -27.60 14.61
C ASP A 153 -5.58 -28.69 14.65
N LEU A 154 -4.40 -28.41 15.20
CA LEU A 154 -3.33 -29.39 15.38
C LEU A 154 -3.75 -30.57 16.27
N ALA A 155 -4.58 -30.34 17.26
CA ALA A 155 -5.09 -31.41 18.12
C ALA A 155 -6.07 -32.33 17.39
N ALA A 156 -6.82 -31.79 16.43
CA ALA A 156 -7.78 -32.54 15.61
C ALA A 156 -7.10 -33.30 14.45
N SER A 157 -5.92 -32.84 14.01
CA SER A 157 -5.18 -33.43 12.87
C SER A 157 -4.11 -34.46 13.28
N ARG A 158 -3.70 -34.50 14.55
CA ARG A 158 -2.75 -35.49 15.08
C ARG A 158 -3.34 -36.90 14.98
N HIS A 159 -2.96 -37.69 14.00
CA HIS A 159 -3.45 -39.06 13.73
C HIS A 159 -4.75 -39.16 12.89
N ALA A 160 -5.24 -38.09 12.29
CA ALA A 160 -6.41 -38.17 11.42
C ALA A 160 -6.06 -38.90 10.11
N LYS A 161 -6.82 -39.93 9.78
CA LYS A 161 -6.80 -40.48 8.43
C LYS A 161 -7.39 -39.47 7.47
N TYR A 162 -6.74 -39.24 6.34
CA TYR A 162 -7.19 -38.33 5.31
C TYR A 162 -7.08 -38.94 3.93
N VAL A 163 -7.88 -38.42 3.01
CA VAL A 163 -7.82 -38.77 1.59
C VAL A 163 -7.22 -37.56 0.87
N SER A 164 -6.33 -37.81 -0.07
CA SER A 164 -5.68 -36.75 -0.85
C SER A 164 -6.26 -36.72 -2.27
N HIS A 165 -6.53 -35.53 -2.76
CA HIS A 165 -7.00 -35.25 -4.11
C HIS A 165 -6.10 -34.18 -4.75
N ASP A 166 -6.07 -34.12 -6.08
CA ASP A 166 -5.38 -33.05 -6.77
C ASP A 166 -5.95 -31.68 -6.43
N PHE A 167 -5.06 -30.67 -6.37
CA PHE A 167 -5.46 -29.30 -6.17
C PHE A 167 -6.05 -28.71 -7.46
N GLY A 168 -7.37 -28.74 -7.59
CA GLY A 168 -8.10 -28.13 -8.69
C GLY A 168 -7.65 -28.59 -10.09
N PRO A 169 -7.93 -27.80 -11.13
CA PRO A 169 -7.48 -28.09 -12.49
C PRO A 169 -5.94 -28.02 -12.60
N ALA A 170 -5.35 -28.96 -13.37
CA ALA A 170 -3.89 -29.04 -13.54
C ALA A 170 -3.21 -27.70 -13.95
N PRO A 171 -3.76 -26.87 -14.85
CA PRO A 171 -3.17 -25.57 -15.17
C PRO A 171 -3.11 -24.60 -13.98
N LEU A 172 -4.11 -24.60 -13.12
CA LEU A 172 -4.14 -23.77 -11.92
C LEU A 172 -3.09 -24.22 -10.90
N LYS A 173 -3.04 -25.53 -10.64
CA LYS A 173 -2.03 -26.14 -9.78
C LYS A 173 -0.63 -25.77 -10.24
N GLN A 174 -0.35 -25.91 -11.55
CA GLN A 174 0.97 -25.61 -12.10
C GLN A 174 1.33 -24.12 -11.95
N LYS A 175 0.42 -23.20 -12.24
CA LYS A 175 0.64 -21.77 -12.05
C LYS A 175 1.06 -21.44 -10.61
N ILE A 176 0.36 -21.98 -9.62
CA ILE A 176 0.68 -21.75 -8.20
C ILE A 176 2.06 -22.33 -7.85
N LEU A 177 2.37 -23.54 -8.29
CA LEU A 177 3.66 -24.19 -8.03
C LEU A 177 4.81 -23.39 -8.65
N ASP A 178 4.66 -22.95 -9.90
CA ASP A 178 5.68 -22.14 -10.61
C ASP A 178 5.93 -20.82 -9.91
N SER A 179 4.86 -20.16 -9.44
CA SER A 179 4.96 -18.91 -8.68
C SER A 179 5.65 -19.13 -7.33
N MET A 180 5.29 -20.20 -6.61
CA MET A 180 5.98 -20.57 -5.36
C MET A 180 7.46 -20.85 -5.59
N CYS A 181 7.83 -21.56 -6.66
CA CYS A 181 9.22 -21.80 -7.01
C CYS A 181 9.98 -20.51 -7.26
N ARG A 182 9.40 -19.55 -8.00
CA ARG A 182 10.04 -18.25 -8.28
C ARG A 182 10.21 -17.40 -7.03
N ILE A 183 9.18 -17.34 -6.18
CA ILE A 183 9.17 -16.48 -4.99
C ILE A 183 10.08 -17.01 -3.90
N LEU A 184 9.97 -18.32 -3.60
CA LEU A 184 10.65 -18.96 -2.47
C LEU A 184 11.99 -19.60 -2.84
N GLU A 185 12.37 -19.57 -4.12
CA GLU A 185 13.63 -20.14 -4.64
C GLU A 185 13.84 -21.61 -4.24
N ALA A 186 12.77 -22.40 -4.31
CA ALA A 186 12.77 -23.81 -3.97
C ALA A 186 11.95 -24.60 -4.99
N ASN A 187 12.24 -25.89 -5.15
CA ASN A 187 11.55 -26.71 -6.12
C ASN A 187 10.28 -27.32 -5.51
N TYR A 188 9.13 -26.74 -5.83
CA TYR A 188 7.80 -27.28 -5.51
C TYR A 188 7.29 -28.07 -6.69
N SER A 189 7.08 -29.37 -6.51
CA SER A 189 6.74 -30.30 -7.58
C SER A 189 5.32 -30.85 -7.48
N ASP A 190 4.67 -30.75 -6.32
CA ASP A 190 3.32 -31.24 -6.15
C ASP A 190 2.53 -30.46 -5.09
N LEU A 191 1.22 -30.35 -5.29
CA LEU A 191 0.25 -29.73 -4.40
C LEU A 191 -1.04 -30.54 -4.41
N MET A 192 -1.47 -30.99 -3.23
CA MET A 192 -2.68 -31.79 -3.05
C MET A 192 -3.58 -31.18 -1.98
N VAL A 193 -4.88 -31.42 -2.11
CA VAL A 193 -5.89 -31.14 -1.09
C VAL A 193 -6.12 -32.41 -0.29
N CYS A 194 -6.00 -32.34 1.02
CA CYS A 194 -6.25 -33.44 1.93
C CYS A 194 -7.52 -33.17 2.73
N THR A 195 -8.40 -34.13 2.80
CA THR A 195 -9.65 -34.04 3.56
C THR A 195 -9.72 -35.14 4.60
N THR A 196 -9.91 -34.76 5.87
CA THR A 196 -10.08 -35.72 6.97
C THR A 196 -11.49 -36.31 6.97
N GLN A 197 -11.70 -37.42 7.68
CA GLN A 197 -13.02 -38.03 7.86
C GLN A 197 -14.06 -37.08 8.49
N LYS A 198 -13.60 -36.06 9.23
CA LYS A 198 -14.45 -35.01 9.83
C LYS A 198 -14.76 -33.85 8.89
N GLY A 199 -14.31 -33.93 7.61
CA GLY A 199 -14.51 -32.87 6.62
C GLY A 199 -13.56 -31.68 6.74
N TYR A 200 -12.55 -31.74 7.59
CA TYR A 200 -11.52 -30.71 7.68
C TYR A 200 -10.56 -30.83 6.48
N THR A 201 -10.27 -29.71 5.84
CA THR A 201 -9.44 -29.65 4.64
C THR A 201 -8.14 -28.93 4.91
N PHE A 202 -7.01 -29.47 4.44
CA PHE A 202 -5.68 -28.89 4.51
C PHE A 202 -4.88 -29.25 3.25
N TYR A 203 -3.69 -28.62 3.08
CA TYR A 203 -2.87 -28.80 1.90
C TYR A 203 -1.61 -29.60 2.18
N LYS A 204 -1.21 -30.42 1.20
CA LYS A 204 0.03 -31.20 1.20
C LYS A 204 0.89 -30.77 0.03
N PHE A 205 2.16 -30.55 0.28
CA PHE A 205 3.16 -30.10 -0.69
C PHE A 205 4.28 -31.10 -0.83
N THR A 206 4.90 -31.13 -2.01
CA THR A 206 6.18 -31.79 -2.23
C THR A 206 7.22 -30.74 -2.63
N LYS A 207 8.23 -30.54 -1.78
CA LYS A 207 9.32 -29.56 -1.95
C LYS A 207 10.66 -30.29 -1.90
N ASN A 208 11.48 -30.13 -2.94
CA ASN A 208 12.76 -30.80 -3.06
C ASN A 208 12.68 -32.32 -2.83
N GLY A 209 11.62 -32.96 -3.30
CA GLY A 209 11.35 -34.39 -3.16
C GLY A 209 10.80 -34.84 -1.79
N ILE A 210 10.62 -33.91 -0.83
CA ILE A 210 10.08 -34.22 0.50
C ILE A 210 8.63 -33.73 0.57
N SER A 211 7.71 -34.63 0.96
CA SER A 211 6.31 -34.30 1.17
C SER A 211 6.03 -33.89 2.61
N TYR A 212 5.26 -32.82 2.80
CA TYR A 212 4.83 -32.31 4.09
C TYR A 212 3.46 -31.61 3.95
N THR A 213 2.85 -31.24 5.07
CA THR A 213 1.54 -30.59 5.08
C THR A 213 1.66 -29.12 5.51
N GLU A 214 0.62 -28.33 5.25
CA GLU A 214 0.59 -26.92 5.67
C GLU A 214 0.79 -26.71 7.19
N HIS A 215 0.52 -27.73 8.00
CA HIS A 215 0.74 -27.69 9.45
C HIS A 215 2.21 -27.64 9.86
N THR A 216 3.10 -28.15 9.00
CA THR A 216 4.55 -28.16 9.22
C THR A 216 5.28 -27.18 8.31
N MET A 217 4.52 -26.40 7.53
CA MET A 217 5.03 -25.37 6.64
C MET A 217 5.53 -24.16 7.42
N GLY A 218 6.60 -23.52 6.96
CA GLY A 218 7.05 -22.25 7.52
C GLY A 218 5.99 -21.15 7.30
N ALA A 219 5.83 -20.28 8.30
CA ALA A 219 4.76 -19.27 8.25
C ALA A 219 4.84 -18.33 7.03
N GLY A 220 6.05 -17.92 6.61
CA GLY A 220 6.23 -17.13 5.39
C GLY A 220 5.90 -17.91 4.11
N GLU A 221 6.21 -19.20 4.07
CA GLU A 221 5.87 -20.10 2.96
C GLU A 221 4.35 -20.26 2.85
N LYS A 222 3.67 -20.45 3.99
CA LYS A 222 2.20 -20.50 4.07
C LYS A 222 1.59 -19.19 3.57
N ARG A 223 2.13 -18.03 3.99
CA ARG A 223 1.65 -16.72 3.53
C ARG A 223 1.71 -16.57 2.01
N VAL A 224 2.84 -16.94 1.39
CA VAL A 224 2.98 -16.92 -0.08
C VAL A 224 1.94 -17.80 -0.74
N PHE A 225 1.75 -19.03 -0.26
CA PHE A 225 0.75 -19.94 -0.81
C PHE A 225 -0.68 -19.39 -0.70
N GLU A 226 -1.07 -18.86 0.47
CA GLU A 226 -2.41 -18.28 0.68
C GLU A 226 -2.69 -17.11 -0.24
N VAL A 227 -1.71 -16.21 -0.41
CA VAL A 227 -1.82 -15.07 -1.32
C VAL A 227 -1.95 -15.52 -2.77
N LEU A 228 -1.13 -16.47 -3.22
CA LEU A 228 -1.19 -16.99 -4.59
C LEU A 228 -2.49 -17.76 -4.85
N LYS A 229 -2.94 -18.57 -3.89
CA LYS A 229 -4.23 -19.26 -3.98
C LYS A 229 -5.39 -18.28 -4.13
N ALA A 230 -5.37 -17.19 -3.33
CA ALA A 230 -6.38 -16.13 -3.43
C ALA A 230 -6.30 -15.36 -4.75
N ALA A 231 -5.08 -15.02 -5.20
CA ALA A 231 -4.88 -14.29 -6.45
C ALA A 231 -5.27 -15.08 -7.71
N HIS A 232 -5.22 -16.41 -7.64
CA HIS A 232 -5.64 -17.30 -8.71
C HIS A 232 -7.04 -17.93 -8.50
N ASP A 233 -7.81 -17.44 -7.51
CA ASP A 233 -9.15 -17.98 -7.24
C ASP A 233 -10.08 -17.69 -8.43
N PRO A 234 -10.64 -18.74 -9.07
CA PRO A 234 -11.55 -18.56 -10.20
C PRO A 234 -12.80 -17.75 -9.86
N SER A 235 -13.20 -17.72 -8.57
CA SER A 235 -14.41 -17.02 -8.14
C SER A 235 -14.29 -15.49 -8.29
N ILE A 236 -13.08 -14.94 -8.19
CA ILE A 236 -12.82 -13.51 -8.35
C ILE A 236 -12.29 -13.13 -9.73
N MET A 237 -12.08 -14.08 -10.62
CA MET A 237 -11.56 -13.85 -11.97
C MET A 237 -12.65 -13.95 -13.04
N PRO A 238 -12.60 -13.14 -14.11
CA PRO A 238 -11.85 -11.89 -14.23
C PRO A 238 -12.57 -10.70 -13.55
N ASN A 239 -11.88 -9.59 -13.40
CA ASN A 239 -12.43 -8.31 -12.89
C ASN A 239 -12.86 -8.31 -11.42
N GLY A 240 -12.40 -9.23 -10.59
CA GLY A 240 -12.61 -9.22 -9.16
C GLY A 240 -11.75 -8.19 -8.42
N LEU A 241 -11.86 -8.20 -7.10
CA LEU A 241 -11.07 -7.38 -6.19
C LEU A 241 -10.43 -8.29 -5.12
N LEU A 242 -9.10 -8.29 -5.06
CA LEU A 242 -8.34 -8.95 -4.00
C LEU A 242 -7.82 -7.91 -3.02
N LEU A 243 -8.18 -8.05 -1.76
CA LEU A 243 -7.77 -7.19 -0.66
C LEU A 243 -6.87 -7.97 0.28
N ILE A 244 -5.64 -7.49 0.49
CA ILE A 244 -4.66 -8.19 1.32
C ILE A 244 -4.21 -7.25 2.43
N ASP A 245 -4.49 -7.60 3.68
CA ASP A 245 -3.98 -6.85 4.81
C ASP A 245 -2.62 -7.40 5.23
N GLU A 246 -1.65 -6.49 5.41
CA GLU A 246 -0.27 -6.80 5.80
C GLU A 246 0.40 -7.87 4.91
N LEU A 247 0.53 -7.57 3.62
CA LEU A 247 1.13 -8.48 2.62
C LEU A 247 2.53 -8.95 3.02
N ASP A 248 3.29 -8.09 3.66
CA ASP A 248 4.71 -8.26 4.01
C ASP A 248 4.97 -9.03 5.30
N VAL A 249 3.94 -9.31 6.10
CA VAL A 249 4.10 -10.05 7.35
C VAL A 249 4.62 -11.46 7.09
N LEU A 250 5.60 -11.90 7.89
CA LEU A 250 6.27 -13.19 7.81
C LEU A 250 7.14 -13.42 6.55
N LEU A 251 7.28 -12.43 5.68
CA LEU A 251 8.10 -12.53 4.47
C LEU A 251 9.47 -11.87 4.65
N HIS A 252 10.52 -12.49 4.12
CA HIS A 252 11.79 -11.82 3.92
C HIS A 252 11.69 -10.82 2.77
N GLU A 253 12.55 -9.81 2.77
CA GLU A 253 12.57 -8.72 1.80
C GLU A 253 12.56 -9.22 0.33
N LYS A 254 13.38 -10.21 0.02
CA LYS A 254 13.48 -10.78 -1.32
C LYS A 254 12.19 -11.47 -1.76
N ALA A 255 11.58 -12.26 -0.85
CA ALA A 255 10.30 -12.94 -1.13
C ALA A 255 9.15 -11.94 -1.29
N PHE A 256 9.10 -10.89 -0.47
CA PHE A 256 8.13 -9.80 -0.60
C PHE A 256 8.22 -9.14 -1.99
N LYS A 257 9.42 -8.74 -2.42
CA LYS A 257 9.61 -8.11 -3.74
C LYS A 257 9.15 -9.01 -4.89
N LYS A 258 9.51 -10.29 -4.85
CA LYS A 258 9.08 -11.26 -5.85
C LYS A 258 7.57 -11.50 -5.84
N LEU A 259 6.96 -11.55 -4.65
CA LEU A 259 5.52 -11.69 -4.52
C LEU A 259 4.79 -10.47 -5.10
N VAL A 260 5.26 -9.25 -4.84
CA VAL A 260 4.69 -8.04 -5.46
C VAL A 260 4.80 -8.08 -6.98
N THR A 261 5.95 -8.49 -7.53
CA THR A 261 6.11 -8.68 -8.99
C THR A 261 5.09 -9.66 -9.53
N GLU A 262 4.95 -10.82 -8.91
CA GLU A 262 3.99 -11.86 -9.31
C GLU A 262 2.54 -11.35 -9.27
N LEU A 263 2.17 -10.58 -8.24
CA LEU A 263 0.83 -10.00 -8.13
C LEU A 263 0.56 -8.96 -9.23
N ILE A 264 1.57 -8.22 -9.68
CA ILE A 264 1.45 -7.29 -10.82
C ILE A 264 1.16 -8.08 -12.10
N ASP A 265 1.92 -9.15 -12.35
CA ASP A 265 1.75 -9.98 -13.55
C ASP A 265 0.36 -10.64 -13.56
N ILE A 266 -0.08 -11.21 -12.43
CA ILE A 266 -1.42 -11.79 -12.30
C ILE A 266 -2.52 -10.75 -12.53
N ALA A 267 -2.38 -9.54 -11.97
CA ALA A 267 -3.34 -8.46 -12.14
C ALA A 267 -3.44 -8.03 -13.60
N ASP A 268 -2.33 -8.03 -14.32
CA ASP A 268 -2.29 -7.65 -15.74
C ASP A 268 -2.90 -8.71 -16.64
N GLU A 269 -2.65 -9.99 -16.37
CA GLU A 269 -3.22 -11.10 -17.15
C GLU A 269 -4.74 -11.23 -16.95
N SER A 270 -5.23 -11.10 -15.72
CA SER A 270 -6.61 -11.42 -15.33
C SER A 270 -7.52 -10.23 -15.14
N LEU A 271 -7.04 -8.99 -15.30
CA LEU A 271 -7.75 -7.75 -14.99
C LEU A 271 -8.22 -7.68 -13.52
N LEU A 272 -7.54 -8.39 -12.63
CA LEU A 272 -7.81 -8.41 -11.20
C LEU A 272 -7.38 -7.08 -10.58
N GLU A 273 -8.23 -6.44 -9.78
CA GLU A 273 -7.82 -5.35 -8.92
C GLU A 273 -7.22 -5.91 -7.64
N ILE A 274 -6.04 -5.43 -7.26
CA ILE A 274 -5.38 -5.84 -6.02
C ILE A 274 -5.09 -4.61 -5.18
N VAL A 275 -5.54 -4.60 -3.93
CA VAL A 275 -5.17 -3.59 -2.96
C VAL A 275 -4.57 -4.28 -1.75
N PHE A 276 -3.35 -3.91 -1.39
CA PHE A 276 -2.69 -4.48 -0.22
C PHE A 276 -2.12 -3.42 0.71
N SER A 277 -2.07 -3.71 2.00
CA SER A 277 -1.37 -2.89 2.97
C SER A 277 0.04 -3.42 3.23
N THR A 278 0.96 -2.52 3.51
CA THR A 278 2.36 -2.84 3.86
C THR A 278 2.99 -1.73 4.71
N HIS A 279 4.00 -2.11 5.48
CA HIS A 279 4.87 -1.15 6.15
C HIS A 279 6.28 -1.11 5.54
N ARG A 280 6.53 -1.86 4.45
CA ARG A 280 7.85 -1.94 3.81
C ARG A 280 8.06 -0.84 2.80
N GLU A 281 9.18 -0.14 2.96
CA GLU A 281 9.63 0.90 2.01
C GLU A 281 9.97 0.35 0.64
N SER A 282 10.43 -0.87 0.57
CA SER A 282 10.83 -1.49 -0.70
C SER A 282 9.71 -1.56 -1.74
N VAL A 283 8.45 -1.37 -1.33
CA VAL A 283 7.33 -1.22 -2.27
C VAL A 283 7.52 -0.03 -3.21
N VAL A 284 8.29 0.97 -2.82
CA VAL A 284 8.58 2.19 -3.61
C VAL A 284 9.26 1.88 -4.95
N GLN A 285 10.05 0.83 -5.02
CA GLN A 285 10.68 0.42 -6.28
C GLN A 285 9.66 0.11 -7.39
N PHE A 286 8.43 -0.25 -7.03
CA PHE A 286 7.35 -0.58 -7.94
C PHE A 286 6.49 0.63 -8.37
N LYS A 287 6.81 1.87 -7.96
CA LYS A 287 6.01 3.09 -8.20
C LYS A 287 5.61 3.34 -9.66
N ARG A 288 6.34 2.77 -10.63
CA ARG A 288 5.99 2.87 -12.05
C ARG A 288 4.88 1.88 -12.44
N ALA A 289 4.83 0.71 -11.81
CA ALA A 289 3.89 -0.36 -12.13
C ALA A 289 2.61 -0.30 -11.27
N ILE A 290 2.72 0.13 -10.01
CA ILE A 290 1.60 0.16 -9.06
C ILE A 290 1.28 1.58 -8.61
N ASN A 291 0.06 1.78 -8.10
CA ASN A 291 -0.31 2.95 -7.33
C ASN A 291 0.19 2.80 -5.88
N ILE A 292 0.81 3.82 -5.33
CA ILE A 292 1.25 3.84 -3.92
C ILE A 292 0.53 4.98 -3.22
N VAL A 293 -0.05 4.68 -2.07
CA VAL A 293 -0.73 5.64 -1.20
C VAL A 293 -0.11 5.57 0.18
N SER A 294 0.46 6.66 0.64
CA SER A 294 1.07 6.76 1.97
C SER A 294 0.06 7.28 2.99
N ILE A 295 -0.09 6.59 4.11
CA ILE A 295 -1.05 6.92 5.16
C ILE A 295 -0.31 7.35 6.42
N PHE A 296 -0.68 8.54 6.93
CA PHE A 296 -0.09 9.14 8.13
C PHE A 296 -1.14 9.42 9.19
N ASN A 297 -0.77 9.15 10.43
CA ASN A 297 -1.49 9.66 11.58
C ASN A 297 -0.81 10.97 12.03
N MET A 298 -1.49 12.09 11.79
CA MET A 298 -0.99 13.44 12.09
C MET A 298 -1.33 13.90 13.50
N GLY A 299 -1.84 13.02 14.38
CA GLY A 299 -2.36 13.42 15.71
C GLY A 299 -3.73 14.12 15.65
N THR A 300 -3.98 14.91 14.63
CA THR A 300 -5.27 15.58 14.35
C THR A 300 -6.19 14.75 13.44
N GLY A 301 -5.73 13.59 12.99
CA GLY A 301 -6.46 12.68 12.10
C GLY A 301 -5.52 11.96 11.14
N ILE A 302 -6.07 11.00 10.42
CA ILE A 302 -5.34 10.21 9.45
C ILE A 302 -5.49 10.85 8.07
N ARG A 303 -4.37 11.02 7.36
CA ARG A 303 -4.35 11.56 6.00
C ARG A 303 -3.67 10.61 5.03
N ALA A 304 -4.17 10.58 3.80
CA ALA A 304 -3.59 9.86 2.69
C ALA A 304 -2.89 10.83 1.73
N PHE A 305 -1.73 10.43 1.26
CA PHE A 305 -0.96 11.17 0.26
C PHE A 305 -0.66 10.27 -0.93
N PRO A 306 -0.85 10.74 -2.16
CA PRO A 306 -0.50 9.97 -3.34
C PRO A 306 1.02 9.83 -3.45
N GLY A 307 1.47 8.64 -3.79
CA GLY A 307 2.89 8.35 -3.94
C GLY A 307 3.62 8.19 -2.62
N VAL A 308 4.93 8.36 -2.68
CA VAL A 308 5.82 8.26 -1.53
C VAL A 308 6.39 9.64 -1.26
N SER A 309 5.96 10.28 -0.19
CA SER A 309 6.61 11.50 0.28
C SER A 309 7.89 11.16 1.04
N ALA A 310 8.84 12.08 1.06
CA ALA A 310 10.05 11.94 1.88
C ALA A 310 9.70 11.72 3.36
N ASP A 311 8.62 12.37 3.85
CA ASP A 311 8.14 12.21 5.22
C ASP A 311 7.54 10.82 5.48
N ALA A 312 6.94 10.17 4.45
CA ALA A 312 6.47 8.78 4.54
C ALA A 312 7.63 7.83 4.77
N LEU A 313 8.69 7.96 3.98
CA LEU A 313 9.89 7.14 4.13
C LEU A 313 10.54 7.37 5.50
N ARG A 314 10.65 8.61 5.94
CA ARG A 314 11.24 8.95 7.25
C ARG A 314 10.51 8.30 8.41
N GLN A 315 9.18 8.34 8.43
CA GLN A 315 8.39 7.71 9.49
C GLN A 315 8.49 6.17 9.49
N LEU A 316 8.74 5.57 8.33
CA LEU A 316 8.90 4.12 8.23
C LEU A 316 10.30 3.64 8.61
N THR A 317 11.34 4.48 8.41
CA THR A 317 12.75 4.08 8.58
C THR A 317 13.33 4.41 9.94
N ASP A 318 12.65 5.22 10.78
CA ASP A 318 13.25 5.86 11.97
C ASP A 318 14.56 6.63 11.66
N VAL A 319 14.86 6.89 10.38
CA VAL A 319 15.98 7.73 10.00
C VAL A 319 15.62 9.17 10.36
N PRO A 320 16.41 9.86 11.20
CA PRO A 320 16.17 11.26 11.48
C PRO A 320 15.99 12.03 10.18
N PRO A 321 15.12 13.03 10.12
CA PRO A 321 14.97 13.84 8.93
C PRO A 321 16.33 14.33 8.49
N GLU A 322 16.70 14.14 7.22
CA GLU A 322 17.84 14.83 6.66
C GLU A 322 17.57 16.32 6.82
N MET A 323 18.23 16.90 7.79
CA MET A 323 18.06 18.32 8.12
C MET A 323 18.54 19.16 6.95
N VAL A 324 17.83 20.22 6.62
CA VAL A 324 18.34 21.24 5.74
C VAL A 324 19.47 21.93 6.48
N SER A 325 20.67 21.91 5.92
CA SER A 325 21.81 22.58 6.53
C SER A 325 21.80 24.05 6.12
N VAL A 326 21.62 24.93 7.08
CA VAL A 326 21.70 26.38 6.87
C VAL A 326 23.02 26.89 7.47
N PHE A 327 23.88 27.39 6.61
CA PHE A 327 25.15 27.94 7.01
C PHE A 327 25.03 29.47 7.10
N VAL A 328 25.43 30.03 8.22
CA VAL A 328 25.35 31.47 8.50
C VAL A 328 26.72 32.07 8.91
N GLU A 329 26.90 33.35 8.73
CA GLU A 329 28.16 34.02 8.94
C GLU A 329 28.52 34.17 10.43
N ASP A 330 27.56 34.59 11.25
CA ASP A 330 27.79 34.92 12.65
C ASP A 330 26.67 34.39 13.59
N GLU A 331 26.89 34.61 14.90
CA GLU A 331 25.95 34.22 15.97
C GLU A 331 24.64 35.02 15.94
N LEU A 332 24.66 36.27 15.43
CA LEU A 332 23.47 37.09 15.33
C LEU A 332 22.53 36.51 14.27
N ALA A 333 23.07 36.18 13.09
CA ALA A 333 22.35 35.53 12.01
C ALA A 333 21.81 34.15 12.46
N ARG A 334 22.62 33.36 13.19
CA ARG A 334 22.20 32.08 13.77
C ARG A 334 21.02 32.24 14.72
N THR A 335 21.11 33.22 15.62
CA THR A 335 20.05 33.48 16.60
C THR A 335 18.76 33.93 15.92
N ALA A 336 18.85 34.82 14.93
CA ALA A 336 17.71 35.32 14.18
C ALA A 336 17.00 34.20 13.43
N ILE A 337 17.76 33.29 12.79
CA ILE A 337 17.19 32.14 12.09
C ILE A 337 16.55 31.15 13.07
N ASN A 338 17.19 30.85 14.20
CA ASN A 338 16.61 29.94 15.21
C ASN A 338 15.28 30.48 15.76
N VAL A 339 15.15 31.76 16.01
CA VAL A 339 13.86 32.37 16.42
C VAL A 339 12.79 32.23 15.34
N LEU A 340 13.14 32.35 14.06
CA LEU A 340 12.22 32.13 12.95
C LEU A 340 11.81 30.65 12.86
N LEU A 341 12.75 29.71 13.04
CA LEU A 341 12.50 28.28 13.01
C LEU A 341 11.59 27.85 14.16
N GLU A 342 11.77 28.41 15.35
CA GLU A 342 10.87 28.17 16.50
C GLU A 342 9.45 28.66 16.19
N ARG A 343 9.33 29.85 15.65
CA ARG A 343 8.04 30.45 15.28
C ARG A 343 7.28 29.61 14.25
N GLU A 344 7.98 29.07 13.26
CA GLU A 344 7.42 28.27 12.17
C GLU A 344 7.39 26.75 12.49
N ALA A 345 7.77 26.34 13.70
CA ALA A 345 7.87 24.93 14.15
C ALA A 345 8.73 24.05 13.22
N LEU A 346 9.88 24.59 12.79
CA LEU A 346 10.83 23.95 11.88
C LEU A 346 12.17 23.59 12.54
N THR A 347 12.30 23.73 13.86
CA THR A 347 13.55 23.49 14.62
C THR A 347 14.12 22.09 14.42
N ASP A 348 13.24 21.08 14.28
CA ASP A 348 13.65 19.69 14.09
C ASP A 348 14.02 19.34 12.63
N LYS A 349 13.87 20.31 11.71
CA LYS A 349 14.07 20.10 10.27
C LYS A 349 15.25 20.86 9.70
N VAL A 350 15.84 21.77 10.46
CA VAL A 350 16.90 22.65 9.99
C VAL A 350 18.05 22.65 11.00
N ASP A 351 19.26 22.39 10.50
CA ASP A 351 20.51 22.51 11.26
C ASP A 351 21.22 23.79 10.88
N VAL A 352 21.42 24.68 11.84
CA VAL A 352 22.04 26.00 11.62
C VAL A 352 23.48 26.00 12.10
N GLN A 353 24.42 26.10 11.16
CA GLN A 353 25.86 26.04 11.40
C GLN A 353 26.54 27.39 11.07
N LEU A 354 27.64 27.70 11.77
CA LEU A 354 28.44 28.85 11.49
C LEU A 354 29.58 28.55 10.50
N PHE A 355 29.83 29.42 9.52
CA PHE A 355 31.01 29.35 8.66
C PHE A 355 32.03 30.47 8.93
N GLY A 356 31.66 31.49 9.67
CA GLY A 356 32.52 32.65 9.98
C GLY A 356 32.54 33.67 8.85
N ALA A 357 33.72 34.07 8.38
CA ALA A 357 33.85 35.11 7.34
C ALA A 357 33.18 34.71 6.00
N ALA A 358 32.64 35.68 5.27
CA ALA A 358 31.88 35.49 4.01
C ALA A 358 32.63 34.64 2.97
N GLU A 359 33.94 34.73 2.88
CA GLU A 359 34.77 33.93 1.98
C GLU A 359 34.69 32.42 2.27
N ASN A 360 34.48 32.03 3.52
CA ASN A 360 34.36 30.62 3.92
C ASN A 360 33.11 29.97 3.38
N SER A 361 32.06 30.72 3.05
CA SER A 361 30.83 30.18 2.44
C SER A 361 31.11 29.44 1.12
N ALA A 362 32.00 29.99 0.30
CA ALA A 362 32.41 29.40 -0.95
C ALA A 362 33.23 28.12 -0.74
N VAL A 363 34.08 28.07 0.29
CA VAL A 363 34.86 26.87 0.64
C VAL A 363 33.96 25.76 1.14
N VAL A 364 32.99 26.08 2.01
CA VAL A 364 31.99 25.12 2.51
C VAL A 364 31.16 24.55 1.36
N LEU A 365 30.61 25.39 0.48
CA LEU A 365 29.83 24.95 -0.67
C LEU A 365 30.65 24.11 -1.65
N ALA A 366 31.89 24.51 -1.93
CA ALA A 366 32.80 23.75 -2.78
C ALA A 366 33.14 22.37 -2.17
N GLY A 367 33.40 22.30 -0.87
CA GLY A 367 33.63 21.05 -0.15
C GLY A 367 32.45 20.09 -0.18
N LEU A 368 31.24 20.62 -0.02
CA LEU A 368 30.00 19.83 -0.12
C LEU A 368 29.76 19.31 -1.53
N LEU A 369 29.99 20.14 -2.56
CA LEU A 369 29.92 19.75 -3.97
C LEU A 369 30.91 18.63 -4.32
N LEU A 370 32.14 18.71 -3.80
CA LEU A 370 33.17 17.68 -4.03
C LEU A 370 32.89 16.38 -3.29
N SER A 371 32.15 16.41 -2.19
CA SER A 371 31.80 15.23 -1.39
C SER A 371 30.57 14.47 -1.87
N ASP A 372 30.02 14.81 -3.05
CA ASP A 372 28.78 14.22 -3.62
C ASP A 372 27.54 14.31 -2.71
N ARG A 373 27.53 15.23 -1.76
CA ARG A 373 26.33 15.49 -0.95
C ARG A 373 25.25 16.19 -1.78
N ASP A 374 24.00 15.91 -1.44
CA ASP A 374 22.84 16.59 -2.02
C ASP A 374 22.82 18.07 -1.61
N ILE A 375 23.35 18.93 -2.47
CA ILE A 375 23.39 20.40 -2.25
C ILE A 375 21.99 21.05 -2.35
N GLY A 376 20.99 20.35 -2.84
CA GLY A 376 19.60 20.82 -2.86
C GLY A 376 19.02 21.07 -1.46
N LYS A 377 19.70 20.55 -0.41
CA LYS A 377 19.34 20.74 1.01
C LYS A 377 20.32 21.63 1.77
N VAL A 378 21.10 22.41 1.08
CA VAL A 378 22.09 23.32 1.68
C VAL A 378 21.76 24.76 1.31
N MET A 379 21.73 25.63 2.29
CA MET A 379 21.56 27.08 2.14
C MET A 379 22.69 27.83 2.85
N CYS A 380 23.29 28.79 2.18
CA CYS A 380 24.20 29.74 2.81
C CYS A 380 23.56 31.13 2.86
N VAL A 381 23.48 31.68 4.04
CA VAL A 381 22.97 33.04 4.30
C VAL A 381 24.13 33.96 4.59
N LEU A 382 24.28 35.02 3.79
CA LEU A 382 25.32 36.04 3.88
C LEU A 382 24.69 37.36 4.31
N ASP A 383 25.40 38.19 5.06
CA ASP A 383 24.91 39.46 5.58
C ASP A 383 24.63 40.53 4.50
N GLY A 384 25.11 40.32 3.29
CA GLY A 384 24.81 41.16 2.14
C GLY A 384 25.66 42.41 2.02
N ASP A 385 26.66 42.58 2.85
CA ASP A 385 27.67 43.65 2.78
C ASP A 385 28.78 43.33 1.76
N VAL A 386 29.10 42.02 1.59
CA VAL A 386 30.08 41.49 0.64
C VAL A 386 29.39 40.61 -0.38
N HIS A 387 29.88 40.55 -1.63
CA HIS A 387 29.39 39.68 -2.71
C HIS A 387 27.88 39.80 -2.99
N ARG A 388 27.47 41.03 -3.34
CA ARG A 388 26.04 41.37 -3.52
C ARG A 388 25.38 40.73 -4.76
N THR A 389 26.17 40.41 -5.78
CA THR A 389 25.62 39.84 -7.02
C THR A 389 25.83 38.34 -7.14
N ILE A 390 24.92 37.66 -7.85
CA ILE A 390 25.03 36.21 -8.14
C ILE A 390 26.35 35.93 -8.88
N GLN A 391 26.77 36.83 -9.78
CA GLN A 391 28.00 36.65 -10.55
C GLN A 391 29.26 36.69 -9.69
N GLU A 392 29.30 37.54 -8.68
CA GLU A 392 30.41 37.63 -7.71
C GLU A 392 30.45 36.33 -6.86
N LYS A 393 29.31 35.87 -6.37
CA LYS A 393 29.20 34.61 -5.60
C LYS A 393 29.68 33.41 -6.40
N LEU A 394 29.25 33.30 -7.64
CA LEU A 394 29.66 32.20 -8.54
C LEU A 394 31.16 32.22 -8.83
N LYS A 395 31.77 33.40 -9.06
CA LYS A 395 33.22 33.50 -9.29
C LYS A 395 34.05 32.99 -8.13
N ILE A 396 33.61 33.21 -6.89
CA ILE A 396 34.34 32.78 -5.68
C ILE A 396 34.22 31.26 -5.52
N ILE A 397 33.01 30.72 -5.71
CA ILE A 397 32.82 29.28 -5.64
C ILE A 397 33.63 28.56 -6.73
N GLN A 398 33.67 29.10 -7.95
CA GLN A 398 34.49 28.58 -9.06
C GLN A 398 35.99 28.57 -8.75
N LYS A 399 36.50 29.53 -8.05
CA LYS A 399 37.90 29.56 -7.61
C LYS A 399 38.24 28.42 -6.63
N CYS A 400 37.28 28.00 -5.82
CA CYS A 400 37.44 26.90 -4.88
C CYS A 400 37.30 25.51 -5.52
N LEU A 401 36.74 25.41 -6.73
CA LEU A 401 36.49 24.16 -7.48
C LEU A 401 37.59 23.91 -8.53
N THR A 402 38.88 23.98 -8.15
CA THR A 402 39.98 23.72 -9.07
C THR A 402 40.11 22.24 -9.42
N GLY A 403 40.26 21.92 -10.71
CA GLY A 403 40.53 20.56 -11.20
C GLY A 403 39.27 19.69 -11.43
N THR A 404 38.08 20.26 -11.52
CA THR A 404 36.84 19.55 -11.82
C THR A 404 36.18 20.07 -13.09
N ASP A 405 35.70 19.18 -13.97
CA ASP A 405 34.85 19.53 -15.14
C ASP A 405 33.38 19.80 -14.73
N ARG A 406 33.09 19.94 -13.44
CA ARG A 406 31.73 20.20 -12.94
C ARG A 406 31.35 21.66 -13.18
N VAL A 407 30.48 21.88 -14.16
CA VAL A 407 29.86 23.17 -14.41
C VAL A 407 28.75 23.39 -13.39
N ILE A 408 28.87 24.46 -12.59
CA ILE A 408 27.76 24.93 -11.75
C ILE A 408 26.71 25.54 -12.70
N LYS A 409 25.58 24.88 -12.83
CA LYS A 409 24.42 25.39 -13.59
C LYS A 409 23.53 26.25 -12.73
#